data_995814cef1c1265b94b0c62fcb929082
#
_entry.id   995814cef1c1265b94b0c62fcb929082
#
_cell.length_a   1.000
_cell.length_b   1.000
_cell.length_c   1.000
_cell.angle_alpha   90.00
_cell.angle_beta   90.00
_cell.angle_gamma   90.00
#
_symmetry.space_group_name_H-M   'P 1'
#
loop_
_entity.id
_entity.type
_entity.pdbx_description
1 polymer ?
#
loop_
_entity_poly.entity_id
_entity_poly.type
_entity_poly.pdbx_seq_one_letter_code
_entity_poly.pdbx_strand_id
1 'polypeptide(L)'
;MGRPILLDAWERPITSLVIALCSGVWYFLNSKGLGYEEVGVSYAKVVRDREYWRCLTASFSHISPLHLLFNMSSLWSLGVVEQMRGRGEGWGSGWYVRYTLVMLVGTMALVILSYHVLVRMGHERYERVTAVGYSCVVFGWMTVLSVRQPTSSLSLLGYVQLPVNLAPFGSLIFTSIIVPQASFVGHLAGIVVGYAVAWGAFAWMNWWWTGALALATATAVATSLDATTDLFDFPAARRLRSMLSAMMPAGAGGGSRGAFAGVGRKLGGGAPNTMDSNVATKS
;
A
#
# COMPACT_ATOMS: atom_id res chain seq x y z
N MET A 1 24.58 28.09 6.11
CA MET A 1 24.21 27.52 4.81
C MET A 1 23.64 26.12 5.06
N GLY A 2 22.41 25.83 4.60
CA GLY A 2 21.85 24.50 4.70
C GLY A 2 22.68 23.49 3.90
N ARG A 3 22.72 22.22 4.33
CA ARG A 3 23.37 21.14 3.57
C ARG A 3 22.69 21.02 2.19
N PRO A 4 23.45 20.74 1.11
CA PRO A 4 22.87 20.49 -0.20
C PRO A 4 21.94 19.27 -0.17
N ILE A 5 20.73 19.40 -0.68
CA ILE A 5 19.71 18.34 -0.70
C ILE A 5 20.18 17.05 -1.39
N LEU A 6 21.08 17.17 -2.37
CA LEU A 6 21.69 16.04 -3.06
C LEU A 6 22.59 15.20 -2.16
N LEU A 7 23.30 15.82 -1.20
CA LEU A 7 24.08 15.09 -0.22
C LEU A 7 23.18 14.34 0.76
N ASP A 8 22.11 14.97 1.21
CA ASP A 8 21.12 14.32 2.08
C ASP A 8 20.45 13.14 1.36
N ALA A 9 20.15 13.29 0.07
CA ALA A 9 19.58 12.20 -0.74
C ALA A 9 20.57 11.04 -0.92
N TRP A 10 21.86 11.32 -1.09
CA TRP A 10 22.91 10.31 -1.17
C TRP A 10 23.12 9.56 0.15
N GLU A 11 23.00 10.24 1.27
CA GLU A 11 23.11 9.65 2.61
C GLU A 11 21.87 8.83 3.02
N ARG A 12 20.75 8.95 2.29
CA ARG A 12 19.47 8.24 2.51
C ARG A 12 18.98 7.59 1.22
N PRO A 13 19.77 6.66 0.64
CA PRO A 13 19.48 6.13 -0.69
C PRO A 13 18.16 5.38 -0.77
N ILE A 14 17.76 4.62 0.26
CA ILE A 14 16.52 3.86 0.28
C ILE A 14 15.31 4.80 0.41
N THR A 15 15.40 5.77 1.32
CA THR A 15 14.36 6.81 1.47
C THR A 15 14.15 7.56 0.14
N SER A 16 15.24 7.98 -0.50
CA SER A 16 15.20 8.69 -1.78
C SER A 16 14.64 7.82 -2.90
N LEU A 17 15.00 6.55 -2.95
CA LEU A 17 14.47 5.58 -3.93
C LEU A 17 12.96 5.38 -3.76
N VAL A 18 12.47 5.24 -2.53
CA VAL A 18 11.04 5.08 -2.25
C VAL A 18 10.26 6.34 -2.65
N ILE A 19 10.79 7.53 -2.34
CA ILE A 19 10.18 8.80 -2.76
C ILE A 19 10.10 8.88 -4.28
N ALA A 20 11.18 8.55 -5.00
CA ALA A 20 11.20 8.55 -6.45
C ALA A 20 10.20 7.53 -7.02
N LEU A 21 10.13 6.32 -6.46
CA LEU A 21 9.20 5.28 -6.87
C LEU A 21 7.74 5.71 -6.66
N CYS A 22 7.36 6.20 -5.47
CA CYS A 22 6.01 6.66 -5.19
C CYS A 22 5.61 7.83 -6.11
N SER A 23 6.53 8.77 -6.36
CA SER A 23 6.31 9.90 -7.25
C SER A 23 6.13 9.46 -8.71
N GLY A 24 6.95 8.51 -9.17
CA GLY A 24 6.84 7.93 -10.51
C GLY A 24 5.54 7.14 -10.70
N VAL A 25 5.14 6.33 -9.71
CA VAL A 25 3.86 5.61 -9.72
C VAL A 25 2.69 6.59 -9.75
N TRP A 26 2.71 7.62 -8.91
CA TRP A 26 1.67 8.65 -8.92
C TRP A 26 1.54 9.33 -10.29
N TYR A 27 2.66 9.73 -10.89
CA TYR A 27 2.66 10.34 -12.22
C TYR A 27 2.05 9.39 -13.27
N PHE A 28 2.44 8.12 -13.24
CA PHE A 28 1.90 7.09 -14.13
C PHE A 28 0.38 6.92 -13.95
N LEU A 29 -0.10 6.75 -12.73
CA LEU A 29 -1.52 6.58 -12.43
C LEU A 29 -2.34 7.78 -12.90
N ASN A 30 -1.85 8.99 -12.61
CA ASN A 30 -2.51 10.23 -13.02
C ASN A 30 -2.55 10.38 -14.55
N SER A 31 -1.43 10.05 -15.23
CA SER A 31 -1.36 10.13 -16.70
C SER A 31 -2.30 9.13 -17.40
N LYS A 32 -2.67 8.04 -16.72
CA LYS A 32 -3.58 7.01 -17.23
C LYS A 32 -5.01 7.15 -16.70
N GLY A 33 -5.27 8.10 -15.81
CA GLY A 33 -6.59 8.28 -15.19
C GLY A 33 -7.00 7.10 -14.28
N LEU A 34 -6.02 6.39 -13.71
CA LEU A 34 -6.27 5.24 -12.82
C LEU A 34 -6.53 5.73 -11.39
N GLY A 35 -7.54 5.17 -10.75
CA GLY A 35 -8.01 5.55 -9.42
C GLY A 35 -7.87 4.44 -8.38
N TYR A 36 -8.65 4.57 -7.30
CA TYR A 36 -8.65 3.62 -6.20
C TYR A 36 -9.07 2.20 -6.60
N GLU A 37 -10.01 2.08 -7.54
CA GLU A 37 -10.54 0.77 -7.98
C GLU A 37 -9.48 -0.07 -8.67
N GLU A 38 -8.60 0.56 -9.46
CA GLU A 38 -7.59 -0.14 -10.24
C GLU A 38 -6.40 -0.58 -9.39
N VAL A 39 -5.99 0.23 -8.39
CA VAL A 39 -4.73 -0.01 -7.67
C VAL A 39 -4.89 -0.20 -6.16
N GLY A 40 -6.04 0.14 -5.60
CA GLY A 40 -6.25 0.11 -4.15
C GLY A 40 -6.38 -1.31 -3.61
N VAL A 41 -5.93 -1.49 -2.36
CA VAL A 41 -6.11 -2.72 -1.60
C VAL A 41 -7.43 -2.69 -0.86
N SER A 42 -8.22 -3.75 -0.97
CA SER A 42 -9.41 -4.00 -0.14
C SER A 42 -9.51 -5.47 0.23
N TYR A 43 -10.27 -5.76 1.27
CA TYR A 43 -10.50 -7.14 1.69
C TYR A 43 -11.11 -7.99 0.58
N ALA A 44 -12.12 -7.49 -0.12
CA ALA A 44 -12.75 -8.19 -1.23
C ALA A 44 -11.72 -8.53 -2.32
N LYS A 45 -10.95 -7.54 -2.77
CA LYS A 45 -9.95 -7.73 -3.82
C LYS A 45 -8.87 -8.74 -3.44
N VAL A 46 -8.36 -8.67 -2.21
CA VAL A 46 -7.26 -9.54 -1.76
C VAL A 46 -7.76 -10.94 -1.43
N VAL A 47 -8.84 -11.07 -0.65
CA VAL A 47 -9.25 -12.38 -0.10
C VAL A 47 -10.21 -13.12 -1.02
N ARG A 48 -11.14 -12.43 -1.69
CA ARG A 48 -12.11 -13.06 -2.59
C ARG A 48 -11.59 -13.18 -4.02
N ASP A 49 -11.07 -12.05 -4.56
CA ASP A 49 -10.58 -11.99 -5.94
C ASP A 49 -9.15 -12.51 -6.09
N ARG A 50 -8.41 -12.72 -4.96
CA ARG A 50 -7.03 -13.22 -4.90
C ARG A 50 -6.01 -12.28 -5.57
N GLU A 51 -6.32 -10.99 -5.63
CA GLU A 51 -5.45 -9.95 -6.18
C GLU A 51 -4.35 -9.55 -5.15
N TYR A 52 -3.51 -10.54 -4.73
CA TYR A 52 -2.48 -10.33 -3.70
C TYR A 52 -1.45 -9.27 -4.07
N TRP A 53 -1.23 -9.04 -5.35
CA TRP A 53 -0.33 -8.00 -5.85
C TRP A 53 -0.70 -6.62 -5.32
N ARG A 54 -1.98 -6.37 -5.02
CA ARG A 54 -2.45 -5.10 -4.46
C ARG A 54 -1.87 -4.83 -3.07
N CYS A 55 -1.53 -5.85 -2.30
CA CYS A 55 -0.89 -5.67 -0.99
C CYS A 55 0.44 -4.92 -1.09
N LEU A 56 1.18 -5.11 -2.18
CA LEU A 56 2.43 -4.41 -2.41
C LEU A 56 2.22 -3.11 -3.19
N THR A 57 1.54 -3.17 -4.34
CA THR A 57 1.42 -2.03 -5.25
C THR A 57 0.60 -0.89 -4.67
N ALA A 58 -0.45 -1.17 -3.89
CA ALA A 58 -1.23 -0.15 -3.22
C ALA A 58 -0.39 0.68 -2.23
N SER A 59 0.62 0.05 -1.60
CA SER A 59 1.52 0.77 -0.68
C SER A 59 2.34 1.86 -1.39
N PHE A 60 2.68 1.69 -2.65
CA PHE A 60 3.42 2.68 -3.44
C PHE A 60 2.51 3.62 -4.24
N SER A 61 1.20 3.33 -4.29
CA SER A 61 0.23 4.11 -5.05
C SER A 61 -0.29 5.29 -4.26
N HIS A 62 -0.44 6.43 -4.92
CA HIS A 62 -1.07 7.63 -4.39
C HIS A 62 -1.99 8.20 -5.46
N ILE A 63 -3.20 8.62 -5.11
CA ILE A 63 -4.16 9.20 -6.06
C ILE A 63 -4.14 10.72 -5.97
N SER A 64 -4.24 11.27 -4.76
CA SER A 64 -4.21 12.71 -4.54
C SER A 64 -2.78 13.25 -4.47
N PRO A 65 -2.47 14.41 -5.11
CA PRO A 65 -1.15 15.04 -5.00
C PRO A 65 -0.84 15.48 -3.57
N LEU A 66 -1.82 15.91 -2.80
CA LEU A 66 -1.64 16.26 -1.39
C LEU A 66 -1.31 15.02 -0.54
N HIS A 67 -1.94 13.89 -0.83
CA HIS A 67 -1.66 12.64 -0.15
C HIS A 67 -0.21 12.18 -0.42
N LEU A 68 0.25 12.28 -1.67
CA LEU A 68 1.65 12.03 -2.01
C LEU A 68 2.58 12.98 -1.27
N LEU A 69 2.30 14.30 -1.31
CA LEU A 69 3.15 15.31 -0.68
C LEU A 69 3.30 15.07 0.82
N PHE A 70 2.21 14.80 1.54
CA PHE A 70 2.28 14.53 2.98
C PHE A 70 3.05 13.25 3.28
N ASN A 71 2.87 12.19 2.50
CA ASN A 71 3.62 10.95 2.68
C ASN A 71 5.12 11.16 2.42
N MET A 72 5.47 11.79 1.32
CA MET A 72 6.88 11.95 0.93
C MET A 72 7.63 12.94 1.83
N SER A 73 6.99 14.01 2.26
CA SER A 73 7.59 14.94 3.24
C SER A 73 7.80 14.29 4.61
N SER A 74 6.83 13.49 5.07
CA SER A 74 6.98 12.72 6.31
C SER A 74 8.08 11.67 6.19
N LEU A 75 8.13 10.94 5.08
CA LEU A 75 9.16 9.94 4.81
C LEU A 75 10.55 10.58 4.73
N TRP A 76 10.68 11.75 4.09
CA TRP A 76 11.93 12.50 4.04
C TRP A 76 12.42 12.89 5.44
N SER A 77 11.51 13.39 6.29
CA SER A 77 11.83 13.75 7.67
C SER A 77 12.25 12.54 8.50
N LEU A 78 11.59 11.39 8.30
CA LEU A 78 11.90 10.12 8.94
C LEU A 78 13.14 9.42 8.36
N GLY A 79 13.65 9.85 7.20
CA GLY A 79 14.86 9.34 6.59
C GLY A 79 16.10 9.46 7.49
N VAL A 80 16.05 10.28 8.56
CA VAL A 80 17.05 10.27 9.62
C VAL A 80 17.28 8.89 10.22
N VAL A 81 16.26 8.04 10.25
CA VAL A 81 16.36 6.65 10.73
C VAL A 81 17.33 5.83 9.88
N GLU A 82 17.38 6.07 8.57
CA GLU A 82 18.33 5.41 7.67
C GLU A 82 19.77 5.81 7.96
N GLN A 83 20.01 7.04 8.44
CA GLN A 83 21.35 7.56 8.77
C GLN A 83 21.81 7.18 10.18
N MET A 84 20.91 6.76 11.06
CA MET A 84 21.26 6.43 12.43
C MET A 84 22.27 5.27 12.47
N ARG A 85 23.30 5.43 13.29
CA ARG A 85 24.28 4.38 13.59
C ARG A 85 24.02 3.88 15.00
N GLY A 86 23.58 2.62 15.13
CA GLY A 86 23.36 2.00 16.44
C GLY A 86 24.66 1.55 17.09
N ARG A 87 24.66 1.43 18.42
CA ARG A 87 25.71 0.71 19.14
C ARG A 87 25.49 -0.79 18.89
N GLY A 88 26.38 -1.44 18.16
CA GLY A 88 26.27 -2.86 17.78
C GLY A 88 25.91 -3.05 16.31
N GLU A 89 24.94 -3.90 15.97
CA GLU A 89 24.51 -4.11 14.60
C GLU A 89 23.98 -2.82 13.99
N GLY A 90 24.74 -2.28 13.03
CA GLY A 90 24.56 -0.93 12.53
C GLY A 90 23.19 -0.69 11.91
N TRP A 91 22.53 0.34 12.35
CA TRP A 91 21.57 1.06 11.54
C TRP A 91 22.25 1.43 10.22
N GLY A 92 21.55 1.99 9.32
CA GLY A 92 22.02 2.31 7.98
C GLY A 92 21.09 1.71 6.96
N SER A 93 21.36 1.95 5.68
CA SER A 93 20.47 1.55 4.58
C SER A 93 20.15 0.06 4.58
N GLY A 94 21.10 -0.80 4.95
CA GLY A 94 20.87 -2.25 5.01
C GLY A 94 19.85 -2.67 6.10
N TRP A 95 19.94 -2.06 7.27
CA TRP A 95 18.96 -2.27 8.34
C TRP A 95 17.61 -1.65 7.95
N TYR A 96 17.63 -0.44 7.41
CA TYR A 96 16.44 0.29 6.99
C TYR A 96 15.65 -0.47 5.92
N VAL A 97 16.29 -0.99 4.87
CA VAL A 97 15.60 -1.75 3.82
C VAL A 97 15.01 -3.06 4.33
N ARG A 98 15.74 -3.75 5.21
CA ARG A 98 15.27 -4.99 5.84
C ARG A 98 13.96 -4.77 6.58
N TYR A 99 13.92 -3.80 7.47
CA TYR A 99 12.74 -3.53 8.28
C TYR A 99 11.65 -2.78 7.54
N THR A 100 11.99 -2.04 6.48
CA THR A 100 10.98 -1.52 5.54
C THR A 100 10.21 -2.65 4.87
N LEU A 101 10.88 -3.73 4.45
CA LEU A 101 10.21 -4.91 3.91
C LEU A 101 9.32 -5.59 4.94
N VAL A 102 9.80 -5.75 6.17
CA VAL A 102 8.99 -6.27 7.29
C VAL A 102 7.75 -5.41 7.52
N MET A 103 7.90 -4.09 7.51
CA MET A 103 6.78 -3.17 7.67
C MET A 103 5.78 -3.26 6.51
N LEU A 104 6.24 -3.31 5.26
CA LEU A 104 5.38 -3.46 4.09
C LEU A 104 4.51 -4.72 4.19
N VAL A 105 5.14 -5.85 4.44
CA VAL A 105 4.42 -7.14 4.52
C VAL A 105 3.59 -7.24 5.80
N GLY A 106 4.17 -6.90 6.95
CA GLY A 106 3.52 -7.00 8.24
C GLY A 106 2.31 -6.08 8.39
N THR A 107 2.41 -4.84 7.92
CA THR A 107 1.27 -3.91 7.98
C THR A 107 0.13 -4.36 7.09
N MET A 108 0.41 -4.83 5.87
CA MET A 108 -0.64 -5.35 4.98
C MET A 108 -1.29 -6.61 5.53
N ALA A 109 -0.50 -7.54 6.07
CA ALA A 109 -1.04 -8.73 6.72
C ALA A 109 -1.96 -8.36 7.89
N LEU A 110 -1.55 -7.40 8.72
CA LEU A 110 -2.35 -6.94 9.87
C LEU A 110 -3.61 -6.20 9.43
N VAL A 111 -3.56 -5.38 8.38
CA VAL A 111 -4.73 -4.70 7.79
C VAL A 111 -5.75 -5.73 7.28
N ILE A 112 -5.31 -6.70 6.47
CA ILE A 112 -6.20 -7.72 5.92
C ILE A 112 -6.79 -8.60 7.05
N LEU A 113 -5.98 -8.96 8.04
CA LEU A 113 -6.45 -9.69 9.21
C LEU A 113 -7.48 -8.89 10.00
N SER A 114 -7.25 -7.59 10.23
CA SER A 114 -8.18 -6.70 10.93
C SER A 114 -9.51 -6.59 10.18
N TYR A 115 -9.46 -6.41 8.86
CA TYR A 115 -10.69 -6.39 8.04
C TYR A 115 -11.39 -7.75 8.04
N HIS A 116 -10.64 -8.87 8.01
CA HIS A 116 -11.24 -10.21 8.13
C HIS A 116 -12.04 -10.36 9.44
N VAL A 117 -11.45 -9.95 10.57
CA VAL A 117 -12.11 -10.01 11.87
C VAL A 117 -13.35 -9.10 11.88
N LEU A 118 -13.24 -7.86 11.41
CA LEU A 118 -14.36 -6.92 11.37
C LEU A 118 -15.52 -7.41 10.50
N VAL A 119 -15.23 -7.96 9.33
CA VAL A 119 -16.25 -8.57 8.45
C VAL A 119 -16.92 -9.77 9.13
N ARG A 120 -16.13 -10.63 9.81
CA ARG A 120 -16.68 -11.76 10.57
C ARG A 120 -17.56 -11.33 11.76
N MET A 121 -17.30 -10.16 12.33
CA MET A 121 -18.11 -9.54 13.38
C MET A 121 -19.38 -8.84 12.84
N GLY A 122 -19.67 -8.92 11.54
CA GLY A 122 -20.84 -8.33 10.90
C GLY A 122 -20.64 -6.89 10.41
N HIS A 123 -19.43 -6.35 10.44
CA HIS A 123 -19.12 -5.03 9.90
C HIS A 123 -18.78 -5.11 8.40
N GLU A 124 -19.74 -5.47 7.57
CA GLU A 124 -19.56 -5.71 6.11
C GLU A 124 -18.97 -4.53 5.34
N ARG A 125 -19.14 -3.31 5.84
CA ARG A 125 -18.54 -2.11 5.23
C ARG A 125 -17.02 -2.25 5.00
N TYR A 126 -16.31 -2.96 5.89
CA TYR A 126 -14.86 -3.16 5.80
C TYR A 126 -14.42 -4.09 4.67
N GLU A 127 -15.35 -4.79 4.07
CA GLU A 127 -15.07 -5.61 2.90
C GLU A 127 -14.65 -4.78 1.69
N ARG A 128 -15.26 -3.59 1.53
CA ARG A 128 -15.09 -2.71 0.37
C ARG A 128 -14.23 -1.47 0.64
N VAL A 129 -13.79 -1.29 1.88
CA VAL A 129 -12.87 -0.18 2.20
C VAL A 129 -11.60 -0.35 1.40
N THR A 130 -11.32 0.63 0.54
CA THR A 130 -10.15 0.65 -0.35
C THR A 130 -9.12 1.62 0.18
N ALA A 131 -7.86 1.20 0.25
CA ALA A 131 -6.75 2.01 0.72
C ALA A 131 -5.58 2.00 -0.27
N VAL A 132 -4.85 3.10 -0.31
CA VAL A 132 -3.58 3.28 -1.03
C VAL A 132 -2.65 4.14 -0.20
N GLY A 133 -1.35 4.05 -0.44
CA GLY A 133 -0.35 4.95 0.13
C GLY A 133 0.66 4.28 1.04
N TYR A 134 1.83 4.91 1.11
CA TYR A 134 2.98 4.45 1.89
C TYR A 134 2.83 4.76 3.40
N SER A 135 1.72 5.38 3.80
CA SER A 135 1.50 5.92 5.14
C SER A 135 1.62 4.88 6.26
N CYS A 136 1.21 3.63 6.03
CA CYS A 136 1.37 2.57 7.03
C CYS A 136 2.85 2.38 7.42
N VAL A 137 3.75 2.40 6.44
CA VAL A 137 5.20 2.30 6.67
C VAL A 137 5.75 3.57 7.31
N VAL A 138 5.25 4.76 6.91
CA VAL A 138 5.60 6.04 7.56
C VAL A 138 5.24 6.01 9.04
N PHE A 139 4.03 5.57 9.39
CA PHE A 139 3.62 5.41 10.80
C PHE A 139 4.48 4.36 11.54
N GLY A 140 4.88 3.29 10.87
CA GLY A 140 5.82 2.32 11.41
C GLY A 140 7.17 2.93 11.75
N TRP A 141 7.78 3.67 10.82
CA TRP A 141 9.06 4.34 11.06
C TRP A 141 8.97 5.44 12.10
N MET A 142 7.88 6.21 12.13
CA MET A 142 7.61 7.20 13.18
C MET A 142 7.58 6.54 14.55
N THR A 143 6.96 5.35 14.65
CA THR A 143 6.89 4.58 15.89
C THR A 143 8.27 4.05 16.31
N VAL A 144 9.06 3.51 15.37
CA VAL A 144 10.44 3.09 15.66
C VAL A 144 11.26 4.25 16.21
N LEU A 145 11.17 5.42 15.57
CA LEU A 145 11.87 6.62 16.02
C LEU A 145 11.40 7.04 17.42
N SER A 146 10.09 6.98 17.69
CA SER A 146 9.50 7.34 18.98
C SER A 146 10.02 6.48 20.15
N VAL A 147 10.26 5.21 19.90
CA VAL A 147 10.79 4.28 20.90
C VAL A 147 12.30 4.46 21.07
N ARG A 148 13.01 4.71 19.98
CA ARG A 148 14.49 4.75 19.99
C ARG A 148 15.05 6.11 20.41
N GLN A 149 14.31 7.18 20.23
CA GLN A 149 14.67 8.56 20.59
C GLN A 149 13.53 9.29 21.29
N PRO A 150 13.07 8.83 22.45
CA PRO A 150 11.86 9.35 23.11
C PRO A 150 11.99 10.83 23.57
N THR A 151 13.22 11.35 23.70
CA THR A 151 13.48 12.72 24.14
C THR A 151 13.57 13.73 22.99
N SER A 152 13.56 13.24 21.75
CA SER A 152 13.60 14.11 20.56
C SER A 152 12.21 14.69 20.27
N SER A 153 12.16 15.75 19.47
CA SER A 153 10.92 16.30 18.93
C SER A 153 10.88 16.21 17.41
N LEU A 154 9.69 16.01 16.87
CA LEU A 154 9.43 16.11 15.44
C LEU A 154 8.60 17.34 15.14
N SER A 155 8.99 18.06 14.10
CA SER A 155 8.23 19.20 13.61
C SER A 155 7.12 18.69 12.68
N LEU A 156 5.87 18.82 13.10
CA LEU A 156 4.71 18.54 12.27
C LEU A 156 4.46 19.76 11.35
N LEU A 157 4.57 19.54 10.04
CA LEU A 157 4.39 20.58 9.02
C LEU A 157 5.31 21.82 9.20
N GLY A 158 6.41 21.69 9.94
CA GLY A 158 7.33 22.80 10.21
C GLY A 158 6.90 23.77 11.32
N TYR A 159 5.69 23.64 11.86
CA TYR A 159 5.13 24.61 12.81
C TYR A 159 4.91 24.04 14.22
N VAL A 160 4.53 22.78 14.34
CA VAL A 160 4.19 22.20 15.65
C VAL A 160 5.27 21.20 16.06
N GLN A 161 5.92 21.46 17.21
CA GLN A 161 6.89 20.56 17.81
C GLN A 161 6.16 19.53 18.70
N LEU A 162 6.19 18.27 18.32
CA LEU A 162 5.64 17.16 19.10
C LEU A 162 6.78 16.34 19.69
N PRO A 163 6.70 15.95 20.99
CA PRO A 163 7.59 14.93 21.53
C PRO A 163 7.51 13.67 20.66
N VAL A 164 8.65 13.10 20.27
CA VAL A 164 8.71 11.97 19.32
C VAL A 164 7.89 10.79 19.82
N ASN A 165 7.87 10.53 21.13
CA ASN A 165 7.11 9.44 21.75
C ASN A 165 5.58 9.55 21.58
N LEU A 166 5.06 10.76 21.36
CA LEU A 166 3.64 10.99 21.10
C LEU A 166 3.34 11.16 19.61
N ALA A 167 4.35 11.34 18.78
CA ALA A 167 4.19 11.64 17.36
C ALA A 167 3.33 10.60 16.59
N PRO A 168 3.46 9.28 16.80
CA PRO A 168 2.62 8.30 16.09
C PRO A 168 1.12 8.47 16.39
N PHE A 169 0.78 8.67 17.64
CA PHE A 169 -0.62 8.82 18.08
C PHE A 169 -1.18 10.19 17.74
N GLY A 170 -0.40 11.25 17.93
CA GLY A 170 -0.77 12.60 17.51
C GLY A 170 -1.02 12.67 16.00
N SER A 171 -0.15 12.05 15.20
CA SER A 171 -0.31 11.96 13.76
C SER A 171 -1.52 11.10 13.36
N LEU A 172 -1.80 9.99 14.07
CA LEU A 172 -2.98 9.16 13.83
C LEU A 172 -4.26 9.97 14.03
N ILE A 173 -4.38 10.68 15.15
CA ILE A 173 -5.54 11.53 15.46
C ILE A 173 -5.65 12.66 14.42
N PHE A 174 -4.56 13.38 14.18
CA PHE A 174 -4.52 14.49 13.22
C PHE A 174 -4.95 14.04 11.83
N THR A 175 -4.37 12.93 11.32
CA THR A 175 -4.68 12.43 9.98
C THR A 175 -6.13 11.97 9.88
N SER A 176 -6.68 11.36 10.94
CA SER A 176 -8.08 10.91 10.96
C SER A 176 -9.09 12.08 10.93
N ILE A 177 -8.68 13.25 11.45
CA ILE A 177 -9.52 14.47 11.43
C ILE A 177 -9.41 15.20 10.09
N ILE A 178 -8.16 15.39 9.59
CA ILE A 178 -7.90 16.23 8.42
C ILE A 178 -8.14 15.48 7.11
N VAL A 179 -7.91 14.16 7.10
CA VAL A 179 -8.06 13.31 5.92
C VAL A 179 -9.02 12.17 6.22
N PRO A 180 -10.34 12.40 6.16
CA PRO A 180 -11.35 11.38 6.53
C PRO A 180 -11.27 10.09 5.70
N GLN A 181 -10.65 10.15 4.52
CA GLN A 181 -10.44 9.00 3.63
C GLN A 181 -9.18 8.19 4.01
N ALA A 182 -8.35 8.69 4.93
CA ALA A 182 -7.17 7.96 5.39
C ALA A 182 -7.58 6.72 6.19
N SER A 183 -6.92 5.59 5.92
CA SER A 183 -7.23 4.33 6.59
C SER A 183 -6.72 4.35 8.04
N PHE A 184 -7.62 4.58 8.99
CA PHE A 184 -7.30 4.48 10.42
C PHE A 184 -6.68 3.11 10.76
N VAL A 185 -7.28 2.03 10.26
CA VAL A 185 -6.79 0.65 10.48
C VAL A 185 -5.39 0.49 9.90
N GLY A 186 -5.12 1.05 8.71
CA GLY A 186 -3.80 0.99 8.10
C GLY A 186 -2.73 1.71 8.92
N HIS A 187 -3.01 2.92 9.38
CA HIS A 187 -2.09 3.68 10.22
C HIS A 187 -1.84 3.01 11.57
N LEU A 188 -2.89 2.49 12.20
CA LEU A 188 -2.78 1.74 13.45
C LEU A 188 -1.95 0.47 13.26
N ALA A 189 -2.15 -0.26 12.15
CA ALA A 189 -1.32 -1.42 11.81
C ALA A 189 0.16 -1.02 11.65
N GLY A 190 0.43 0.14 11.05
CA GLY A 190 1.77 0.72 10.98
C GLY A 190 2.39 0.93 12.36
N ILE A 191 1.65 1.54 13.27
CA ILE A 191 2.09 1.76 14.66
C ILE A 191 2.39 0.43 15.36
N VAL A 192 1.51 -0.56 15.25
CA VAL A 192 1.68 -1.87 15.91
C VAL A 192 2.92 -2.59 15.38
N VAL A 193 3.09 -2.67 14.07
CA VAL A 193 4.28 -3.30 13.46
C VAL A 193 5.55 -2.49 13.79
N GLY A 194 5.45 -1.16 13.83
CA GLY A 194 6.54 -0.29 14.26
C GLY A 194 7.02 -0.57 15.69
N TYR A 195 6.11 -0.78 16.63
CA TYR A 195 6.45 -1.22 18.00
C TYR A 195 7.11 -2.59 18.00
N ALA A 196 6.56 -3.55 17.24
CA ALA A 196 7.14 -4.88 17.17
C ALA A 196 8.60 -4.83 16.64
N VAL A 197 8.87 -4.03 15.63
CA VAL A 197 10.23 -3.77 15.12
C VAL A 197 11.10 -3.09 16.18
N ALA A 198 10.58 -2.04 16.83
CA ALA A 198 11.34 -1.26 17.82
C ALA A 198 11.73 -2.09 19.05
N TRP A 199 10.86 -2.99 19.48
CA TRP A 199 11.11 -3.91 20.61
C TRP A 199 11.88 -5.18 20.22
N GLY A 200 12.27 -5.31 18.95
CA GLY A 200 13.14 -6.40 18.52
C GLY A 200 12.43 -7.72 18.23
N ALA A 201 11.10 -7.72 18.03
CA ALA A 201 10.35 -8.94 17.67
C ALA A 201 10.90 -9.62 16.40
N PHE A 202 11.54 -8.86 15.53
CA PHE A 202 12.14 -9.33 14.28
C PHE A 202 13.68 -9.32 14.32
N ALA A 203 14.32 -9.27 15.50
CA ALA A 203 15.78 -9.24 15.63
C ALA A 203 16.47 -10.50 15.06
N TRP A 204 15.75 -11.62 15.01
CA TRP A 204 16.20 -12.87 14.40
C TRP A 204 16.29 -12.81 12.86
N MET A 205 15.64 -11.83 12.21
CA MET A 205 15.68 -11.68 10.77
C MET A 205 17.04 -11.19 10.31
N ASN A 206 17.82 -12.08 9.71
CA ASN A 206 19.06 -11.78 9.01
C ASN A 206 18.83 -11.61 7.50
N TRP A 207 19.90 -11.44 6.71
CA TRP A 207 19.81 -11.27 5.26
C TRP A 207 19.22 -12.49 4.53
N TRP A 208 19.41 -13.68 5.06
CA TRP A 208 18.81 -14.90 4.54
C TRP A 208 17.27 -14.84 4.62
N TRP A 209 16.75 -14.56 5.80
CA TRP A 209 15.30 -14.44 6.01
C TRP A 209 14.70 -13.26 5.30
N THR A 210 15.46 -12.15 5.15
CA THR A 210 15.04 -11.00 4.36
C THR A 210 14.91 -11.35 2.89
N GLY A 211 15.89 -12.08 2.34
CA GLY A 211 15.84 -12.57 0.96
C GLY A 211 14.70 -13.56 0.74
N ALA A 212 14.46 -14.47 1.69
CA ALA A 212 13.36 -15.41 1.64
C ALA A 212 12.00 -14.68 1.65
N LEU A 213 11.81 -13.68 2.53
CA LEU A 213 10.60 -12.86 2.57
C LEU A 213 10.40 -12.08 1.26
N ALA A 214 11.46 -11.46 0.74
CA ALA A 214 11.41 -10.72 -0.52
C ALA A 214 11.03 -11.65 -1.69
N LEU A 215 11.64 -12.83 -1.78
CA LEU A 215 11.34 -13.82 -2.80
C LEU A 215 9.89 -14.33 -2.69
N ALA A 216 9.45 -14.68 -1.47
CA ALA A 216 8.08 -15.13 -1.24
C ALA A 216 7.06 -14.04 -1.64
N THR A 217 7.33 -12.77 -1.26
CA THR A 217 6.48 -11.64 -1.63
C THR A 217 6.47 -11.44 -3.14
N ALA A 218 7.62 -11.44 -3.80
CA ALA A 218 7.72 -11.29 -5.25
C ALA A 218 7.01 -12.42 -5.99
N THR A 219 7.14 -13.67 -5.52
CA THR A 219 6.44 -14.83 -6.09
C THR A 219 4.93 -14.70 -5.92
N ALA A 220 4.45 -14.32 -4.73
CA ALA A 220 3.01 -14.12 -4.49
C ALA A 220 2.44 -13.01 -5.37
N VAL A 221 3.15 -11.91 -5.54
CA VAL A 221 2.78 -10.80 -6.43
C VAL A 221 2.74 -11.27 -7.88
N ALA A 222 3.81 -11.90 -8.37
CA ALA A 222 3.91 -12.34 -9.75
C ALA A 222 2.84 -13.37 -10.12
N THR A 223 2.63 -14.38 -9.27
CA THR A 223 1.60 -15.41 -9.49
C THR A 223 0.19 -14.85 -9.43
N SER A 224 -0.06 -13.89 -8.55
CA SER A 224 -1.34 -13.20 -8.44
C SER A 224 -1.62 -12.31 -9.66
N LEU A 225 -0.64 -11.52 -10.11
CA LEU A 225 -0.75 -10.69 -11.32
C LEU A 225 -1.07 -11.55 -12.54
N ASP A 226 -0.32 -12.64 -12.72
CA ASP A 226 -0.51 -13.56 -13.81
C ASP A 226 -1.90 -14.25 -13.77
N ALA A 227 -2.43 -14.53 -12.58
CA ALA A 227 -3.73 -15.19 -12.41
C ALA A 227 -4.92 -14.23 -12.59
N THR A 228 -4.75 -12.93 -12.33
CA THR A 228 -5.86 -11.97 -12.24
C THR A 228 -5.82 -10.89 -13.32
N THR A 229 -4.70 -10.76 -14.03
CA THR A 229 -4.53 -9.76 -15.10
C THR A 229 -3.92 -10.40 -16.33
N ASP A 230 -4.35 -9.95 -17.51
CA ASP A 230 -3.71 -10.35 -18.78
C ASP A 230 -2.46 -9.52 -19.09
N LEU A 231 -1.97 -8.75 -18.12
CA LEU A 231 -0.89 -7.77 -18.31
C LEU A 231 0.47 -8.42 -18.61
N PHE A 232 0.67 -9.68 -18.18
CA PHE A 232 1.94 -10.37 -18.29
C PHE A 232 1.76 -11.81 -18.79
N ASP A 233 1.65 -11.97 -20.11
CA ASP A 233 1.68 -13.28 -20.75
C ASP A 233 3.14 -13.77 -20.91
N PHE A 234 3.83 -13.99 -19.79
CA PHE A 234 5.18 -14.54 -19.82
C PHE A 234 5.18 -16.06 -19.98
N PRO A 235 5.89 -16.63 -20.99
CA PRO A 235 5.99 -18.08 -21.15
C PRO A 235 6.54 -18.81 -19.91
N ALA A 236 7.40 -18.15 -19.13
CA ALA A 236 7.93 -18.67 -17.87
C ALA A 236 6.84 -18.77 -16.77
N ALA A 237 5.95 -17.80 -16.68
CA ALA A 237 4.84 -17.81 -15.73
C ALA A 237 3.82 -18.90 -16.06
N ARG A 238 3.53 -19.12 -17.34
CA ARG A 238 2.70 -20.27 -17.80
C ARG A 238 3.31 -21.62 -17.40
N ARG A 239 4.62 -21.81 -17.57
CA ARG A 239 5.30 -23.03 -17.15
C ARG A 239 5.26 -23.24 -15.63
N LEU A 240 5.50 -22.18 -14.86
CA LEU A 240 5.44 -22.23 -13.40
C LEU A 240 4.01 -22.56 -12.92
N ARG A 241 2.99 -21.97 -13.55
CA ARG A 241 1.58 -22.25 -13.28
C ARG A 241 1.22 -23.70 -13.56
N SER A 242 1.65 -24.25 -14.69
CA SER A 242 1.43 -25.66 -15.03
C SER A 242 2.13 -26.61 -14.06
N MET A 243 3.34 -26.28 -13.60
CA MET A 243 4.04 -27.08 -12.59
C MET A 243 3.34 -27.02 -11.23
N LEU A 244 2.94 -25.82 -10.77
CA LEU A 244 2.24 -25.65 -9.50
C LEU A 244 0.86 -26.31 -9.51
N SER A 245 0.11 -26.24 -10.63
CA SER A 245 -1.18 -26.91 -10.76
C SER A 245 -1.04 -28.44 -10.80
N ALA A 246 0.06 -28.95 -11.33
CA ALA A 246 0.35 -30.38 -11.32
C ALA A 246 0.78 -30.90 -9.93
N MET A 247 1.30 -30.01 -9.06
CA MET A 247 1.71 -30.35 -7.68
C MET A 247 0.58 -30.19 -6.65
N MET A 248 -0.51 -29.50 -6.98
CA MET A 248 -1.66 -29.36 -6.10
C MET A 248 -2.62 -30.56 -6.25
N PRO A 249 -3.03 -31.23 -5.18
CA PRO A 249 -4.00 -32.31 -5.28
C PRO A 249 -5.33 -31.79 -5.84
N ALA A 250 -5.90 -32.55 -6.75
CA ALA A 250 -7.18 -32.28 -7.44
C ALA A 250 -8.35 -32.25 -6.44
N GLY A 251 -8.55 -31.11 -5.77
CA GLY A 251 -9.63 -30.97 -4.78
C GLY A 251 -9.89 -29.52 -4.31
N ALA A 252 -9.03 -28.56 -4.64
CA ALA A 252 -9.14 -27.22 -4.10
C ALA A 252 -9.51 -26.12 -5.13
N GLY A 253 -10.16 -26.45 -6.23
CA GLY A 253 -10.40 -25.46 -7.29
C GLY A 253 -11.63 -25.70 -8.15
N GLY A 254 -12.75 -26.04 -7.56
CA GLY A 254 -14.04 -26.14 -8.25
C GLY A 254 -14.86 -24.85 -8.20
N GLY A 255 -14.33 -23.76 -8.72
CA GLY A 255 -15.07 -22.53 -9.00
C GLY A 255 -15.20 -22.36 -10.51
N SER A 256 -16.34 -22.65 -11.07
CA SER A 256 -16.71 -22.47 -12.48
C SER A 256 -16.37 -21.03 -12.91
N ARG A 257 -15.47 -20.89 -13.87
CA ARG A 257 -15.31 -19.65 -14.64
C ARG A 257 -16.57 -19.45 -15.48
N GLY A 258 -17.53 -18.69 -14.94
CA GLY A 258 -18.59 -18.12 -15.75
C GLY A 258 -17.95 -17.12 -16.70
N ALA A 259 -17.87 -17.48 -17.97
CA ALA A 259 -17.53 -16.57 -19.03
C ALA A 259 -18.55 -15.42 -19.02
N PHE A 260 -18.17 -14.24 -18.57
CA PHE A 260 -18.92 -13.03 -18.83
C PHE A 260 -18.77 -12.69 -20.31
N ALA A 261 -19.68 -13.19 -21.13
CA ALA A 261 -19.92 -12.67 -22.46
C ALA A 261 -20.66 -11.33 -22.31
N GLY A 262 -19.96 -10.30 -21.93
CA GLY A 262 -20.44 -8.93 -21.93
C GLY A 262 -20.49 -8.43 -23.38
N VAL A 263 -21.64 -8.45 -24.02
CA VAL A 263 -21.90 -7.72 -25.26
C VAL A 263 -21.74 -6.22 -24.95
N GLY A 264 -20.62 -5.66 -25.38
CA GLY A 264 -20.34 -4.23 -25.29
C GLY A 264 -21.42 -3.42 -26.03
N ARG A 265 -22.27 -2.73 -25.29
CA ARG A 265 -23.25 -1.79 -25.84
C ARG A 265 -22.49 -0.49 -26.14
N LYS A 266 -22.24 -0.22 -27.43
CA LYS A 266 -21.74 1.06 -27.92
C LYS A 266 -22.70 2.17 -27.51
N LEU A 267 -22.27 3.07 -26.63
CA LEU A 267 -22.87 4.39 -26.43
C LEU A 267 -22.30 5.34 -27.50
N GLY A 268 -23.13 5.68 -28.45
CA GLY A 268 -22.77 6.69 -29.46
C GLY A 268 -23.61 6.54 -30.71
N GLY A 269 -24.67 7.33 -30.84
CA GLY A 269 -25.47 7.43 -32.06
C GLY A 269 -26.73 8.23 -31.77
N GLY A 270 -26.62 9.54 -31.86
CA GLY A 270 -27.78 10.44 -31.90
C GLY A 270 -28.66 10.12 -33.08
N ALA A 271 -29.95 10.15 -32.92
CA ALA A 271 -30.94 10.16 -33.96
C ALA A 271 -31.89 11.36 -33.78
N PRO A 272 -32.36 11.96 -34.85
CA PRO A 272 -32.95 13.30 -34.84
C PRO A 272 -34.44 13.30 -34.45
N ASN A 273 -34.85 14.43 -33.89
CA ASN A 273 -36.23 14.83 -33.70
C ASN A 273 -37.06 14.69 -34.99
N THR A 274 -38.18 13.97 -34.91
CA THR A 274 -39.34 14.24 -35.73
C THR A 274 -40.49 14.61 -34.82
N MET A 275 -40.87 15.89 -34.90
CA MET A 275 -42.19 16.36 -34.52
C MET A 275 -43.24 15.62 -35.38
N ASP A 276 -44.23 15.08 -34.73
CA ASP A 276 -45.55 14.95 -35.38
C ASP A 276 -46.63 15.33 -34.37
N SER A 277 -47.32 16.34 -34.77
CA SER A 277 -48.56 16.85 -34.25
C SER A 277 -49.70 15.86 -34.48
N ASN A 278 -50.50 15.55 -33.47
CA ASN A 278 -51.92 15.35 -33.70
C ASN A 278 -52.73 15.64 -32.42
N VAL A 279 -53.52 16.72 -32.61
CA VAL A 279 -54.68 17.13 -31.82
C VAL A 279 -55.82 16.14 -32.04
N ALA A 280 -56.47 15.67 -30.99
CA ALA A 280 -57.92 15.40 -31.00
C ALA A 280 -58.46 15.23 -29.57
N THR A 281 -59.13 16.22 -29.13
CA THR A 281 -60.39 16.36 -28.39
C THR A 281 -61.27 15.12 -28.15
N LYS A 282 -61.80 15.04 -26.91
CA LYS A 282 -63.17 14.66 -26.41
C LYS A 282 -62.95 13.82 -25.16
N SER A 283 -63.58 14.05 -24.10
CA SER A 283 -64.81 14.70 -23.53
C SER A 283 -64.64 14.67 -22.04
#